data_fca717dd7eef6c5742ed9bc017f8b564
#
_entry.id   fca717dd7eef6c5742ed9bc017f8b564
#
_cell.length_a   1.000
_cell.length_b   1.000
_cell.length_c   1.000
_cell.angle_alpha   90.00
_cell.angle_beta   90.00
_cell.angle_gamma   90.00
#
_symmetry.space_group_name_H-M   'P 1'
#
loop_
_entity.id
_entity.type
_entity.pdbx_description
1 polymer ?
#
loop_
_entity_poly.entity_id
_entity_poly.type
_entity_poly.pdbx_seq_one_letter_code
_entity_poly.pdbx_strand_id
1 'polypeptide(L)'
;MKRLRLAVAVAALVAVLACMACSGPEGDNYGNDRAMIEDLQARYLFAFDWGDAEGYANTFTEDGILNFGWGEFKGRQAIRGFMEPGNGNGGDGQSRPSTPEGERPRVGRHIIANIVVKVDGDRATGRAYWTHMTTGPTGYGTVDFFGHYEDEMVKVNGEWLFSRRHIYNEAIQEWSAGRNNPVVSTSPPPKEVQRSGDNTQ
;
A
#
# COMPACT_ATOMS: atom_id res chain seq x y z
N MET A 1 -6.60 -32.82 56.26
CA MET A 1 -5.90 -31.63 55.75
C MET A 1 -4.93 -31.91 54.59
N LYS A 2 -4.10 -32.96 54.63
CA LYS A 2 -3.17 -33.25 53.54
C LYS A 2 -3.84 -33.61 52.21
N ARG A 3 -4.93 -34.41 52.22
CA ARG A 3 -5.69 -34.83 51.01
C ARG A 3 -6.43 -33.66 50.35
N LEU A 4 -6.94 -32.70 51.14
CA LEU A 4 -7.60 -31.50 50.59
C LEU A 4 -6.58 -30.55 49.91
N ARG A 5 -5.39 -30.40 50.48
CA ARG A 5 -4.32 -29.58 49.87
C ARG A 5 -3.80 -30.19 48.56
N LEU A 6 -3.73 -31.52 48.45
CA LEU A 6 -3.34 -32.19 47.21
C LEU A 6 -4.40 -32.04 46.12
N ALA A 7 -5.69 -32.13 46.47
CA ALA A 7 -6.79 -31.94 45.53
C ALA A 7 -6.84 -30.51 44.95
N VAL A 8 -6.60 -29.49 45.80
CA VAL A 8 -6.53 -28.08 45.36
C VAL A 8 -5.30 -27.84 44.45
N ALA A 9 -4.16 -28.43 44.78
CA ALA A 9 -2.96 -28.29 43.97
C ALA A 9 -3.11 -28.95 42.56
N VAL A 10 -3.77 -30.13 42.51
CA VAL A 10 -4.05 -30.80 41.23
C VAL A 10 -5.07 -30.02 40.40
N ALA A 11 -6.12 -29.46 41.02
CA ALA A 11 -7.10 -28.62 40.34
C ALA A 11 -6.48 -27.34 39.76
N ALA A 12 -5.58 -26.70 40.51
CA ALA A 12 -4.85 -25.50 40.05
C ALA A 12 -3.91 -25.82 38.87
N LEU A 13 -3.22 -26.98 38.92
CA LEU A 13 -2.35 -27.42 37.83
C LEU A 13 -3.12 -27.74 36.56
N VAL A 14 -4.29 -28.38 36.67
CA VAL A 14 -5.18 -28.65 35.53
C VAL A 14 -5.74 -27.35 34.93
N ALA A 15 -6.09 -26.35 35.76
CA ALA A 15 -6.55 -25.06 35.28
C ALA A 15 -5.45 -24.26 34.55
N VAL A 16 -4.21 -24.32 35.00
CA VAL A 16 -3.07 -23.70 34.33
C VAL A 16 -2.75 -24.42 33.01
N LEU A 17 -2.81 -25.74 32.95
CA LEU A 17 -2.65 -26.51 31.72
C LEU A 17 -3.80 -26.28 30.73
N ALA A 18 -5.03 -26.10 31.20
CA ALA A 18 -6.17 -25.73 30.35
C ALA A 18 -6.07 -24.32 29.78
N CYS A 19 -5.50 -23.35 30.50
CA CYS A 19 -5.22 -22.01 29.98
C CYS A 19 -4.08 -22.01 28.93
N MET A 20 -3.09 -22.90 29.04
CA MET A 20 -2.04 -23.04 28.02
C MET A 20 -2.51 -23.81 26.77
N ALA A 21 -3.55 -24.65 26.90
CA ALA A 21 -4.13 -25.35 25.74
C ALA A 21 -5.08 -24.46 24.90
N CYS A 22 -5.40 -23.25 25.37
CA CYS A 22 -6.17 -22.26 24.59
C CYS A 22 -5.29 -21.37 23.68
N SER A 23 -3.96 -21.45 23.76
CA SER A 23 -3.09 -21.09 22.66
C SER A 23 -3.16 -22.23 21.64
N GLY A 24 -4.20 -22.25 20.82
CA GLY A 24 -4.20 -23.02 19.60
C GLY A 24 -2.90 -22.75 18.81
N PRO A 25 -2.47 -23.62 17.91
CA PRO A 25 -1.40 -23.29 16.99
C PRO A 25 -1.71 -21.89 16.46
N GLU A 26 -0.69 -21.05 16.27
CA GLU A 26 -0.81 -19.78 15.57
C GLU A 26 -1.39 -20.11 14.19
N GLY A 27 -2.69 -20.42 14.20
CA GLY A 27 -3.46 -20.68 13.01
C GLY A 27 -3.50 -19.38 12.27
N ASP A 28 -3.22 -19.45 11.00
CA ASP A 28 -3.31 -18.40 10.02
C ASP A 28 -4.22 -17.27 10.47
N ASN A 29 -3.61 -16.20 10.96
CA ASN A 29 -4.34 -15.00 11.35
C ASN A 29 -4.66 -14.17 10.10
N TYR A 30 -4.91 -14.89 8.99
CA TYR A 30 -5.16 -14.30 7.67
C TYR A 30 -6.21 -13.19 7.73
N GLY A 31 -7.27 -13.36 8.51
CA GLY A 31 -8.30 -12.33 8.65
C GLY A 31 -7.77 -11.05 9.26
N ASN A 32 -6.95 -11.14 10.30
CA ASN A 32 -6.33 -9.99 10.93
C ASN A 32 -5.24 -9.39 10.03
N ASP A 33 -4.40 -10.21 9.44
CA ASP A 33 -3.36 -9.75 8.52
C ASP A 33 -3.95 -9.05 7.31
N ARG A 34 -5.03 -9.60 6.75
CA ARG A 34 -5.77 -8.98 5.68
C ARG A 34 -6.33 -7.61 6.09
N ALA A 35 -6.94 -7.49 7.26
CA ALA A 35 -7.47 -6.22 7.76
C ALA A 35 -6.36 -5.18 7.94
N MET A 36 -5.21 -5.59 8.49
CA MET A 36 -4.04 -4.70 8.65
C MET A 36 -3.45 -4.28 7.30
N ILE A 37 -3.44 -5.16 6.29
CA ILE A 37 -3.00 -4.83 4.93
C ILE A 37 -3.99 -3.87 4.25
N GLU A 38 -5.29 -4.06 4.43
CA GLU A 38 -6.29 -3.12 3.91
C GLU A 38 -6.17 -1.74 4.57
N ASP A 39 -5.86 -1.68 5.88
CA ASP A 39 -5.54 -0.44 6.58
C ASP A 39 -4.25 0.21 6.05
N LEU A 40 -3.20 -0.56 5.78
CA LEU A 40 -1.97 -0.07 5.14
C LEU A 40 -2.28 0.58 3.78
N GLN A 41 -3.10 -0.07 2.95
CA GLN A 41 -3.55 0.46 1.65
C GLN A 41 -4.29 1.80 1.82
N ALA A 42 -5.19 1.88 2.81
CA ALA A 42 -5.94 3.10 3.08
C ALA A 42 -5.03 4.23 3.58
N ARG A 43 -4.14 3.98 4.53
CA ARG A 43 -3.17 4.96 5.05
C ARG A 43 -2.28 5.52 3.94
N TYR A 44 -1.80 4.67 3.04
CA TYR A 44 -1.02 5.07 1.87
C TYR A 44 -1.79 6.08 1.00
N LEU A 45 -3.06 5.80 0.66
CA LEU A 45 -3.87 6.69 -0.18
C LEU A 45 -4.24 7.98 0.55
N PHE A 46 -4.59 7.91 1.84
CA PHE A 46 -4.84 9.12 2.62
C PHE A 46 -3.60 10.02 2.68
N ALA A 47 -2.43 9.46 2.96
CA ALA A 47 -1.19 10.25 3.00
C ALA A 47 -0.92 10.90 1.64
N PHE A 48 -1.08 10.17 0.54
CA PHE A 48 -0.91 10.69 -0.81
C PHE A 48 -1.90 11.83 -1.11
N ASP A 49 -3.18 11.60 -0.91
CA ASP A 49 -4.26 12.53 -1.26
C ASP A 49 -4.23 13.83 -0.43
N TRP A 50 -3.64 13.79 0.75
CA TRP A 50 -3.54 14.95 1.64
C TRP A 50 -2.14 15.57 1.68
N GLY A 51 -1.20 15.04 0.88
CA GLY A 51 0.16 15.58 0.77
C GLY A 51 1.03 15.34 2.01
N ASP A 52 0.71 14.30 2.79
CA ASP A 52 1.52 13.88 3.94
C ASP A 52 2.70 13.02 3.46
N ALA A 53 3.78 13.68 3.08
CA ALA A 53 4.98 13.03 2.56
C ALA A 53 5.64 12.07 3.56
N GLU A 54 5.60 12.40 4.84
CA GLU A 54 6.15 11.57 5.91
C GLU A 54 5.28 10.33 6.14
N GLY A 55 3.97 10.52 6.30
CA GLY A 55 3.00 9.42 6.42
C GLY A 55 3.04 8.48 5.22
N TYR A 56 3.17 9.03 4.01
CA TYR A 56 3.31 8.26 2.77
C TYR A 56 4.56 7.38 2.78
N ALA A 57 5.73 7.95 3.06
CA ALA A 57 6.98 7.22 3.11
C ALA A 57 7.00 6.16 4.22
N ASN A 58 6.36 6.43 5.36
CA ASN A 58 6.27 5.51 6.49
C ASN A 58 5.38 4.28 6.23
N THR A 59 4.63 4.25 5.14
CA THR A 59 3.96 3.02 4.68
C THR A 59 4.91 1.99 4.05
N PHE A 60 6.15 2.37 3.77
CA PHE A 60 7.18 1.49 3.20
C PHE A 60 8.21 1.04 4.25
N THR A 61 8.92 -0.05 3.98
CA THR A 61 10.14 -0.41 4.71
C THR A 61 11.23 0.63 4.48
N GLU A 62 12.29 0.65 5.31
CA GLU A 62 13.40 1.60 5.16
C GLU A 62 14.04 1.55 3.76
N ASP A 63 14.14 0.35 3.20
CA ASP A 63 14.68 0.05 1.88
C ASP A 63 13.60 -0.17 0.81
N GLY A 64 12.34 0.16 1.13
CA GLY A 64 11.19 -0.07 0.27
C GLY A 64 11.31 0.55 -1.11
N ILE A 65 10.60 -0.01 -2.06
CA ILE A 65 10.69 0.37 -3.47
C ILE A 65 9.30 0.79 -3.96
N LEU A 66 9.22 2.00 -4.49
CA LEU A 66 8.07 2.50 -5.22
C LEU A 66 8.42 2.59 -6.70
N ASN A 67 7.71 1.82 -7.53
CA ASN A 67 7.81 1.91 -8.99
C ASN A 67 6.57 2.60 -9.55
N PHE A 68 6.79 3.61 -10.35
CA PHE A 68 5.75 4.35 -11.03
C PHE A 68 6.23 4.73 -12.43
N GLY A 69 5.33 5.12 -13.35
CA GLY A 69 5.66 5.41 -14.75
C GLY A 69 6.85 6.34 -15.00
N TRP A 70 7.28 7.09 -14.00
CA TRP A 70 8.45 7.96 -14.05
C TRP A 70 9.75 7.31 -13.55
N GLY A 71 9.69 6.10 -12.99
CA GLY A 71 10.87 5.39 -12.54
C GLY A 71 10.72 4.68 -11.19
N GLU A 72 11.84 4.29 -10.64
CA GLU A 72 11.97 3.62 -9.36
C GLU A 72 12.49 4.59 -8.28
N PHE A 73 11.78 4.64 -7.14
CA PHE A 73 12.20 5.37 -5.95
C PHE A 73 12.55 4.34 -4.87
N LYS A 74 13.80 4.30 -4.46
CA LYS A 74 14.31 3.32 -3.52
C LYS A 74 14.65 3.94 -2.17
N GLY A 75 14.07 3.37 -1.12
CA GLY A 75 14.20 3.79 0.26
C GLY A 75 13.24 4.94 0.63
N ARG A 76 12.88 5.00 1.91
CA ARG A 76 11.92 5.99 2.44
C ARG A 76 12.27 7.43 2.08
N GLN A 77 13.56 7.79 2.09
CA GLN A 77 13.98 9.15 1.76
C GLN A 77 13.64 9.53 0.32
N ALA A 78 13.89 8.63 -0.64
CA ALA A 78 13.55 8.85 -2.04
C ALA A 78 12.02 8.88 -2.26
N ILE A 79 11.29 7.98 -1.59
CA ILE A 79 9.83 7.91 -1.64
C ILE A 79 9.20 9.16 -1.02
N ARG A 80 9.73 9.67 0.10
CA ARG A 80 9.32 10.95 0.68
C ARG A 80 9.59 12.10 -0.29
N GLY A 81 10.79 12.14 -0.88
CA GLY A 81 11.18 13.16 -1.85
C GLY A 81 10.27 13.18 -3.09
N PHE A 82 9.69 12.03 -3.48
CA PHE A 82 8.69 11.97 -4.55
C PHE A 82 7.46 12.85 -4.24
N MET A 83 7.10 13.00 -2.97
CA MET A 83 5.95 13.78 -2.51
C MET A 83 6.29 15.26 -2.24
N GLU A 84 7.57 15.65 -2.20
CA GLU A 84 7.97 17.00 -1.83
C GLU A 84 7.79 18.01 -2.98
N PRO A 85 7.43 19.28 -2.68
CA PRO A 85 7.28 20.33 -3.69
C PRO A 85 8.57 20.55 -4.48
N GLY A 86 8.43 20.69 -5.79
CA GLY A 86 9.57 21.05 -6.66
C GLY A 86 10.27 19.87 -7.32
N ASN A 87 10.00 18.62 -6.91
CA ASN A 87 10.59 17.45 -7.56
C ASN A 87 9.83 17.00 -8.83
N GLY A 88 8.80 17.72 -9.24
CA GLY A 88 8.05 17.51 -10.49
C GLY A 88 7.24 16.22 -10.55
N ASN A 89 7.32 15.41 -9.52
CA ASN A 89 6.77 14.04 -9.46
C ASN A 89 5.69 13.90 -8.38
N GLY A 90 5.43 14.96 -7.61
CA GLY A 90 4.50 14.93 -6.49
C GLY A 90 3.10 14.58 -6.94
N GLY A 91 2.43 13.78 -6.13
CA GLY A 91 1.00 13.53 -6.26
C GLY A 91 0.20 14.83 -6.30
N ASP A 92 -1.09 14.76 -6.52
CA ASP A 92 -2.01 15.89 -6.75
C ASP A 92 -1.89 17.07 -5.77
N GLY A 93 -1.22 16.89 -4.64
CA GLY A 93 -0.94 17.96 -3.69
C GLY A 93 0.06 19.00 -4.17
N GLN A 94 0.88 18.70 -5.19
CA GLN A 94 2.07 19.50 -5.51
C GLN A 94 2.09 20.14 -6.89
N SER A 95 1.37 19.58 -7.83
CA SER A 95 1.20 20.16 -9.17
C SER A 95 -0.10 20.91 -9.32
N ARG A 96 -0.72 21.34 -8.21
CA ARG A 96 -1.88 22.20 -8.33
C ARG A 96 -1.45 23.51 -8.93
N PRO A 97 -1.84 23.83 -10.18
CA PRO A 97 -1.76 25.21 -10.64
C PRO A 97 -2.40 26.08 -9.56
N SER A 98 -1.78 27.19 -9.23
CA SER A 98 -2.41 28.18 -8.34
C SER A 98 -3.84 28.38 -8.81
N THR A 99 -4.80 28.03 -7.94
CA THR A 99 -6.22 28.22 -8.27
C THR A 99 -6.43 29.69 -8.56
N PRO A 100 -6.89 30.09 -9.75
CA PRO A 100 -7.17 31.47 -10.04
C PRO A 100 -8.08 32.08 -8.96
N GLU A 101 -7.89 33.36 -8.68
CA GLU A 101 -8.70 34.04 -7.67
C GLU A 101 -10.20 33.90 -8.02
N GLY A 102 -11.00 33.40 -7.10
CA GLY A 102 -12.44 33.15 -7.28
C GLY A 102 -12.81 31.74 -7.75
N GLU A 103 -11.86 30.89 -8.11
CA GLU A 103 -12.11 29.50 -8.44
C GLU A 103 -12.00 28.57 -7.21
N ARG A 104 -12.73 27.47 -7.21
CA ARG A 104 -12.58 26.44 -6.18
C ARG A 104 -11.34 25.59 -6.46
N PRO A 105 -10.53 25.27 -5.43
CA PRO A 105 -9.44 24.34 -5.61
C PRO A 105 -9.92 23.00 -6.17
N ARG A 106 -9.22 22.45 -7.14
CA ARG A 106 -9.47 21.08 -7.58
C ARG A 106 -9.05 20.13 -6.46
N VAL A 107 -9.91 19.16 -6.19
CA VAL A 107 -9.66 18.13 -5.17
C VAL A 107 -9.61 16.79 -5.87
N GLY A 108 -8.49 16.08 -5.70
CA GLY A 108 -8.35 14.70 -6.16
C GLY A 108 -8.48 13.71 -4.99
N ARG A 109 -8.98 12.52 -5.27
CA ARG A 109 -9.05 11.40 -4.32
C ARG A 109 -8.86 10.09 -5.05
N HIS A 110 -8.10 9.20 -4.40
CA HIS A 110 -7.94 7.84 -4.86
C HIS A 110 -8.91 6.90 -4.14
N ILE A 111 -9.44 5.96 -4.89
CA ILE A 111 -10.27 4.88 -4.38
C ILE A 111 -9.59 3.57 -4.73
N ILE A 112 -9.47 2.67 -3.75
CA ILE A 112 -8.97 1.32 -3.94
C ILE A 112 -10.12 0.31 -3.87
N ALA A 113 -10.06 -0.71 -4.74
CA ALA A 113 -11.08 -1.75 -4.81
C ALA A 113 -10.48 -3.09 -5.27
N ASN A 114 -11.27 -4.16 -5.18
CA ASN A 114 -10.94 -5.50 -5.68
C ASN A 114 -9.60 -6.01 -5.14
N ILE A 115 -9.39 -5.87 -3.84
CA ILE A 115 -8.14 -6.23 -3.18
C ILE A 115 -8.02 -7.74 -3.07
N VAL A 116 -6.96 -8.30 -3.66
CA VAL A 116 -6.55 -9.72 -3.51
C VAL A 116 -5.24 -9.75 -2.75
N VAL A 117 -5.21 -10.49 -1.64
CA VAL A 117 -4.03 -10.64 -0.77
C VAL A 117 -3.70 -12.11 -0.63
N LYS A 118 -2.42 -12.46 -0.71
CA LYS A 118 -1.88 -13.76 -0.34
C LYS A 118 -0.86 -13.54 0.77
N VAL A 119 -1.10 -14.12 1.93
CA VAL A 119 -0.22 -14.05 3.11
C VAL A 119 0.54 -15.37 3.25
N ASP A 120 1.83 -15.27 3.53
CA ASP A 120 2.72 -16.39 3.84
C ASP A 120 3.64 -15.96 5.00
N GLY A 121 3.25 -16.28 6.23
CA GLY A 121 3.92 -15.84 7.44
C GLY A 121 3.98 -14.31 7.52
N ASP A 122 5.20 -13.77 7.62
CA ASP A 122 5.47 -12.32 7.68
C ASP A 122 5.66 -11.68 6.29
N ARG A 123 5.27 -12.36 5.22
CA ARG A 123 5.30 -11.86 3.84
C ARG A 123 3.90 -11.91 3.23
N ALA A 124 3.62 -10.94 2.36
CA ALA A 124 2.40 -10.95 1.59
C ALA A 124 2.60 -10.37 0.19
N THR A 125 1.74 -10.78 -0.73
CA THR A 125 1.58 -10.10 -2.02
C THR A 125 0.16 -9.57 -2.14
N GLY A 126 0.02 -8.43 -2.78
CA GLY A 126 -1.27 -7.77 -3.00
C GLY A 126 -1.48 -7.39 -4.45
N ARG A 127 -2.74 -7.39 -4.87
CA ARG A 127 -3.22 -6.81 -6.12
C ARG A 127 -4.50 -6.04 -5.80
N ALA A 128 -4.62 -4.85 -6.35
CA ALA A 128 -5.80 -4.02 -6.14
C ALA A 128 -6.00 -3.08 -7.31
N TYR A 129 -7.25 -2.77 -7.67
CA TYR A 129 -7.52 -1.67 -8.58
C TYR A 129 -7.51 -0.35 -7.81
N TRP A 130 -7.07 0.70 -8.47
CA TRP A 130 -7.20 2.06 -8.00
C TRP A 130 -7.84 2.94 -9.07
N THR A 131 -8.55 3.95 -8.62
CA THR A 131 -9.19 4.96 -9.45
C THR A 131 -8.93 6.31 -8.84
N HIS A 132 -8.49 7.27 -9.63
CA HIS A 132 -8.38 8.65 -9.24
C HIS A 132 -9.59 9.43 -9.76
N MET A 133 -10.18 10.21 -8.87
CA MET A 133 -11.28 11.11 -9.15
C MET A 133 -10.87 12.53 -8.83
N THR A 134 -11.13 13.46 -9.71
CA THR A 134 -10.88 14.89 -9.49
C THR A 134 -12.13 15.72 -9.75
N THR A 135 -12.19 16.91 -9.16
CA THR A 135 -13.22 17.89 -9.53
C THR A 135 -12.88 18.51 -10.87
N GLY A 136 -13.74 18.26 -11.85
CA GLY A 136 -13.59 18.84 -13.20
C GLY A 136 -13.94 20.33 -13.24
N PRO A 137 -13.75 20.99 -14.40
CA PRO A 137 -14.05 22.41 -14.60
C PRO A 137 -15.51 22.79 -14.32
N THR A 138 -16.42 21.83 -14.45
CA THR A 138 -17.86 22.00 -14.19
C THR A 138 -18.23 21.94 -12.71
N GLY A 139 -17.25 21.64 -11.81
CA GLY A 139 -17.47 21.46 -10.38
C GLY A 139 -17.99 20.06 -10.00
N TYR A 140 -18.13 19.15 -10.95
CA TYR A 140 -18.50 17.75 -10.72
C TYR A 140 -17.25 16.86 -10.71
N GLY A 141 -17.30 15.77 -9.93
CA GLY A 141 -16.23 14.77 -9.91
C GLY A 141 -16.19 14.00 -11.25
N THR A 142 -14.98 13.77 -11.75
CA THR A 142 -14.70 12.94 -12.92
C THR A 142 -13.60 11.97 -12.60
N VAL A 143 -13.64 10.77 -13.19
CA VAL A 143 -12.52 9.84 -13.19
C VAL A 143 -11.56 10.28 -14.29
N ASP A 144 -10.30 10.50 -13.93
CA ASP A 144 -9.25 10.91 -14.88
C ASP A 144 -8.16 9.84 -15.03
N PHE A 145 -7.86 9.08 -13.97
CA PHE A 145 -6.91 7.99 -14.03
C PHE A 145 -7.46 6.75 -13.33
N PHE A 146 -6.98 5.59 -13.78
CA PHE A 146 -7.27 4.29 -13.16
C PHE A 146 -6.17 3.30 -13.49
N GLY A 147 -6.07 2.26 -12.68
CA GLY A 147 -5.09 1.21 -12.89
C GLY A 147 -5.09 0.18 -11.78
N HIS A 148 -3.95 -0.46 -11.56
CA HIS A 148 -3.81 -1.41 -10.48
C HIS A 148 -2.44 -1.30 -9.81
N TYR A 149 -2.38 -1.85 -8.60
CA TYR A 149 -1.17 -2.05 -7.82
C TYR A 149 -0.73 -3.51 -7.87
N GLU A 150 0.58 -3.71 -7.94
CA GLU A 150 1.23 -4.96 -7.62
C GLU A 150 2.15 -4.75 -6.43
N ASP A 151 1.82 -5.38 -5.32
CA ASP A 151 2.47 -5.15 -4.04
C ASP A 151 3.20 -6.39 -3.54
N GLU A 152 4.36 -6.14 -2.92
CA GLU A 152 5.04 -7.03 -1.99
C GLU A 152 5.08 -6.33 -0.63
N MET A 153 4.73 -7.07 0.42
CA MET A 153 4.63 -6.53 1.78
C MET A 153 5.32 -7.45 2.75
N VAL A 154 5.82 -6.87 3.83
CA VAL A 154 6.44 -7.60 4.95
C VAL A 154 5.90 -7.07 6.27
N LYS A 155 5.80 -7.95 7.26
CA LYS A 155 5.45 -7.60 8.63
C LYS A 155 6.71 -7.31 9.42
N VAL A 156 6.85 -6.09 9.92
CA VAL A 156 8.01 -5.63 10.71
C VAL A 156 7.49 -5.15 12.06
N ASN A 157 7.95 -5.77 13.14
CA ASN A 157 7.51 -5.46 14.51
C ASN A 157 5.96 -5.49 14.69
N GLY A 158 5.29 -6.39 13.97
CA GLY A 158 3.84 -6.54 14.04
C GLY A 158 3.05 -5.63 13.07
N GLU A 159 3.70 -4.76 12.33
CA GLU A 159 3.06 -3.87 11.34
C GLU A 159 3.37 -4.31 9.91
N TRP A 160 2.36 -4.31 9.04
CA TRP A 160 2.55 -4.54 7.61
C TRP A 160 3.04 -3.27 6.93
N LEU A 161 4.09 -3.41 6.09
CA LEU A 161 4.69 -2.34 5.30
C LEU A 161 4.92 -2.82 3.87
N PHE A 162 4.88 -1.91 2.91
CA PHE A 162 5.29 -2.21 1.54
C PHE A 162 6.81 -2.39 1.48
N SER A 163 7.28 -3.55 1.06
CA SER A 163 8.67 -3.73 0.63
C SER A 163 8.84 -3.32 -0.84
N ARG A 164 7.77 -3.47 -1.63
CA ARG A 164 7.68 -2.98 -3.01
C ARG A 164 6.23 -2.66 -3.36
N ARG A 165 6.01 -1.57 -4.06
CA ARG A 165 4.77 -1.25 -4.75
C ARG A 165 5.08 -0.88 -6.19
N HIS A 166 4.40 -1.52 -7.12
CA HIS A 166 4.39 -1.12 -8.52
C HIS A 166 3.01 -0.56 -8.86
N ILE A 167 3.00 0.66 -9.40
CA ILE A 167 1.78 1.36 -9.82
C ILE A 167 1.69 1.30 -11.33
N TYR A 168 0.71 0.58 -11.84
CA TYR A 168 0.33 0.62 -13.25
C TYR A 168 -0.79 1.64 -13.44
N ASN A 169 -0.64 2.53 -14.41
CA ASN A 169 -1.68 3.46 -14.80
C ASN A 169 -2.23 3.04 -16.18
N GLU A 170 -3.41 2.45 -16.16
CA GLU A 170 -4.04 1.89 -17.37
C GLU A 170 -4.65 2.98 -18.28
N ALA A 171 -4.82 4.21 -17.77
CA ALA A 171 -5.24 5.35 -18.57
C ALA A 171 -4.11 5.92 -19.44
N ILE A 172 -2.86 5.52 -19.21
CA ILE A 172 -1.67 5.93 -19.94
C ILE A 172 -1.02 4.70 -20.53
N GLN A 173 -1.01 4.58 -21.86
CA GLN A 173 -0.58 3.36 -22.55
C GLN A 173 0.83 2.93 -22.17
N GLU A 174 1.77 3.85 -22.03
CA GLU A 174 3.16 3.59 -21.69
C GLU A 174 3.36 3.08 -20.25
N TRP A 175 2.36 3.28 -19.36
CA TRP A 175 2.39 2.91 -17.94
C TRP A 175 1.43 1.77 -17.61
N SER A 176 0.84 1.18 -18.62
CA SER A 176 -0.09 0.07 -18.49
C SER A 176 0.66 -1.27 -18.41
N ALA A 177 0.12 -2.21 -17.65
CA ALA A 177 0.65 -3.58 -17.57
C ALA A 177 0.32 -4.44 -18.79
N GLY A 178 -0.45 -3.94 -19.73
CA GLY A 178 -0.96 -4.69 -20.85
C GLY A 178 -2.17 -5.56 -20.49
N ARG A 179 -2.33 -6.74 -21.17
CA ARG A 179 -3.59 -7.52 -21.10
C ARG A 179 -3.55 -8.71 -20.15
N ASN A 180 -2.45 -8.93 -19.45
CA ASN A 180 -2.32 -10.09 -18.57
C ASN A 180 -3.04 -9.83 -17.24
N ASN A 181 -3.82 -10.83 -16.78
CA ASN A 181 -4.43 -10.74 -15.45
C ASN A 181 -3.35 -10.79 -14.35
N PRO A 182 -3.14 -9.72 -13.57
CA PRO A 182 -2.06 -9.63 -12.59
C PRO A 182 -2.25 -10.58 -11.39
N VAL A 183 -3.44 -11.12 -11.18
CA VAL A 183 -3.71 -12.08 -10.09
C VAL A 183 -3.16 -13.47 -10.43
N VAL A 184 -3.14 -13.84 -11.69
CA VAL A 184 -2.68 -15.17 -12.16
C VAL A 184 -1.37 -15.11 -12.93
N SER A 185 -0.93 -13.93 -13.36
CA SER A 185 0.33 -13.75 -14.07
C SER A 185 1.51 -13.92 -13.11
N THR A 186 2.48 -14.74 -13.50
CA THR A 186 3.78 -14.88 -12.84
C THR A 186 4.87 -14.09 -13.56
N SER A 187 4.50 -13.31 -14.56
CA SER A 187 5.46 -12.52 -15.34
C SER A 187 6.16 -11.49 -14.44
N PRO A 188 7.47 -11.33 -14.57
CA PRO A 188 8.16 -10.24 -13.89
C PRO A 188 7.60 -8.89 -14.37
N PRO A 189 7.70 -7.84 -13.55
CA PRO A 189 7.28 -6.51 -13.96
C PRO A 189 7.98 -6.12 -15.26
N PRO A 190 7.35 -5.30 -16.13
CA PRO A 190 7.95 -4.80 -17.35
C PRO A 190 9.32 -4.18 -17.04
N LYS A 191 10.30 -4.44 -17.88
CA LYS A 191 11.59 -3.75 -17.79
C LYS A 191 11.32 -2.25 -17.95
N GLU A 192 12.01 -1.43 -17.15
CA GLU A 192 11.95 0.02 -17.26
C GLU A 192 11.93 0.47 -18.71
N VAL A 193 10.96 1.31 -19.04
CA VAL A 193 11.01 2.07 -20.29
C VAL A 193 12.18 3.04 -20.15
N GLN A 194 13.32 2.69 -20.69
CA GLN A 194 14.43 3.63 -20.83
C GLN A 194 13.89 4.85 -21.59
N ARG A 195 13.83 5.99 -20.95
CA ARG A 195 13.64 7.25 -21.64
C ARG A 195 14.71 7.29 -22.74
N SER A 196 14.30 7.29 -23.99
CA SER A 196 15.17 7.69 -25.08
C SER A 196 15.54 9.14 -24.76
N GLY A 197 16.67 9.27 -24.07
CA GLY A 197 17.22 10.52 -23.67
C GLY A 197 17.59 11.32 -24.89
N ASP A 198 17.44 12.60 -24.72
CA ASP A 198 18.40 13.59 -25.13
C ASP A 198 19.04 13.39 -26.52
N ASN A 199 18.38 13.88 -27.53
CA ASN A 199 19.04 14.36 -28.72
C ASN A 199 18.99 15.88 -28.73
N THR A 200 19.84 16.49 -27.87
CA THR A 200 20.37 17.83 -28.14
C THR A 200 21.49 17.68 -29.16
N GLN A 201 21.21 18.05 -30.39
CA GLN A 201 22.14 18.64 -31.33
C GLN A 201 21.56 19.94 -31.87
#